data_f1a31e9639b216f298402084e205216b
#
_entry.id   f1a31e9639b216f298402084e205216b
#
_cell.length_a   1.000
_cell.length_b   1.000
_cell.length_c   1.000
_cell.angle_alpha   90.00
_cell.angle_beta   90.00
_cell.angle_gamma   90.00
#
_symmetry.space_group_name_H-M   'P 1'
#
loop_
_entity.id
_entity.type
_entity.pdbx_description
1 polymer ?
#
loop_
_entity_poly.entity_id
_entity_poly.type
_entity_poly.pdbx_seq_one_letter_code
_entity_poly.pdbx_strand_id
1 'polypeptide(L)'
;MLGDGRSISLNQALKLYGEITNEMRPYGTGDMTSTSSPESARYVVKMHGREFTPGSNGWKTNEKGMDNLKKAGRVYAGGGKNLGYVRFIDDFPASPIVNLWTDTVGQNQFGGDKSYVVQTANRALERCILMTTDPGDLVLDPTCGSGTTAFVAEKWGRRWITCDTSRVAVTLAKQRLMTASYDYFELKYPHEGLRGGFIYKTVPHVTLKSIANNPEIDTIYEVMHPAIEQALAALRQAQGTDMQEWDVPFDFPSDWPDKARKPFDDFHAARQ
;
A
#
# COMPACT_ATOMS: atom_id res chain seq x y z
N MET A 1 -9.59 -9.61 4.31
CA MET A 1 -9.85 -10.90 3.65
C MET A 1 -9.09 -11.95 4.44
N LEU A 2 -9.66 -13.08 4.70
CA LEU A 2 -9.01 -14.23 5.36
C LEU A 2 -8.22 -15.06 4.34
N GLY A 3 -7.33 -15.94 4.77
CA GLY A 3 -6.56 -16.82 3.89
C GLY A 3 -7.40 -17.74 3.02
N ASP A 4 -8.62 -18.06 3.46
CA ASP A 4 -9.62 -18.83 2.69
C ASP A 4 -10.47 -17.98 1.73
N GLY A 5 -10.18 -16.70 1.59
CA GLY A 5 -10.90 -15.76 0.72
C GLY A 5 -12.13 -15.11 1.34
N ARG A 6 -12.55 -15.49 2.55
CA ARG A 6 -13.68 -14.83 3.23
C ARG A 6 -13.39 -13.38 3.52
N SER A 7 -14.42 -12.56 3.36
CA SER A 7 -14.39 -11.13 3.67
C SER A 7 -15.23 -10.84 4.90
N ILE A 8 -14.57 -10.43 5.98
CA ILE A 8 -15.22 -10.08 7.24
C ILE A 8 -14.85 -8.65 7.64
N SER A 9 -15.70 -8.01 8.45
CA SER A 9 -15.36 -6.68 8.96
C SER A 9 -14.19 -6.76 9.94
N LEU A 10 -13.44 -5.65 10.07
CA LEU A 10 -12.33 -5.56 11.02
C LEU A 10 -12.77 -5.90 12.46
N ASN A 11 -13.94 -5.42 12.86
CA ASN A 11 -14.49 -5.70 14.19
C ASN A 11 -14.83 -7.18 14.38
N GLN A 12 -15.33 -7.85 13.34
CA GLN A 12 -15.56 -9.30 13.38
C GLN A 12 -14.24 -10.07 13.43
N ALA A 13 -13.23 -9.66 12.66
CA ALA A 13 -11.92 -10.27 12.70
C ALA A 13 -11.30 -10.19 14.11
N LEU A 14 -11.28 -8.99 14.69
CA LEU A 14 -10.76 -8.78 16.06
C LEU A 14 -11.55 -9.57 17.12
N LYS A 15 -12.88 -9.70 16.96
CA LYS A 15 -13.72 -10.49 17.88
C LYS A 15 -13.46 -11.98 17.78
N LEU A 16 -13.19 -12.50 16.58
CA LEU A 16 -13.01 -13.96 16.35
C LEU A 16 -11.59 -14.41 16.65
N TYR A 17 -10.59 -13.58 16.32
CA TYR A 17 -9.17 -13.96 16.33
C TYR A 17 -8.33 -13.17 17.35
N GLY A 18 -8.88 -12.09 17.94
CA GLY A 18 -8.17 -11.23 18.90
C GLY A 18 -7.19 -10.23 18.25
N GLU A 19 -6.59 -10.59 17.14
CA GLU A 19 -5.61 -9.79 16.41
C GLU A 19 -5.73 -10.02 14.88
N ILE A 20 -5.03 -9.18 14.10
CA ILE A 20 -4.88 -9.39 12.65
C ILE A 20 -3.62 -10.22 12.44
N THR A 21 -3.80 -11.45 11.97
CA THR A 21 -2.69 -12.39 11.69
C THR A 21 -2.12 -12.14 10.27
N ASN A 22 -0.94 -12.73 10.01
CA ASN A 22 -0.30 -12.64 8.67
C ASN A 22 -1.10 -13.36 7.57
N GLU A 23 -2.03 -14.24 7.93
CA GLU A 23 -2.92 -14.91 6.97
C GLU A 23 -4.10 -14.02 6.56
N MET A 24 -4.31 -12.91 7.25
CA MET A 24 -5.36 -11.94 6.93
C MET A 24 -4.80 -10.84 6.06
N ARG A 25 -5.52 -10.51 4.98
CA ARG A 25 -5.16 -9.42 4.09
C ARG A 25 -6.16 -8.26 4.23
N PRO A 26 -5.87 -7.24 5.06
CA PRO A 26 -6.76 -6.11 5.24
C PRO A 26 -6.95 -5.34 3.94
N TYR A 27 -8.18 -4.92 3.68
CA TYR A 27 -8.49 -4.09 2.51
C TYR A 27 -9.54 -3.02 2.85
N GLY A 28 -9.54 -1.97 2.04
CA GLY A 28 -10.59 -0.97 2.00
C GLY A 28 -11.23 -0.91 0.62
N THR A 29 -12.44 -0.39 0.53
CA THR A 29 -13.11 -0.16 -0.74
C THR A 29 -13.04 1.32 -1.10
N GLY A 30 -12.68 1.60 -2.35
CA GLY A 30 -12.69 2.96 -2.93
C GLY A 30 -13.71 3.06 -4.05
N ASP A 31 -14.06 4.30 -4.44
CA ASP A 31 -14.99 4.54 -5.53
C ASP A 31 -14.42 4.10 -6.87
N MET A 32 -15.24 3.41 -7.65
CA MET A 32 -14.96 3.01 -9.03
C MET A 32 -15.38 4.07 -10.06
N THR A 33 -16.09 5.12 -9.63
CA THR A 33 -16.61 6.17 -10.52
C THR A 33 -15.86 7.49 -10.36
N SER A 34 -15.91 8.33 -11.39
CA SER A 34 -15.37 9.69 -11.38
C SER A 34 -16.27 10.62 -12.21
N THR A 35 -16.44 11.84 -11.73
CA THR A 35 -17.19 12.89 -12.43
C THR A 35 -16.47 13.40 -13.69
N SER A 36 -15.14 13.24 -13.75
CA SER A 36 -14.30 13.66 -14.88
C SER A 36 -14.08 12.57 -15.93
N SER A 37 -14.75 11.41 -15.82
CA SER A 37 -14.61 10.31 -16.77
C SER A 37 -15.26 10.64 -18.12
N PRO A 38 -14.67 10.21 -19.25
CA PRO A 38 -15.23 10.41 -20.58
C PRO A 38 -16.55 9.64 -20.73
N GLU A 39 -17.36 10.01 -21.73
CA GLU A 39 -18.65 9.34 -22.00
C GLU A 39 -18.48 7.86 -22.36
N SER A 40 -17.39 7.48 -23.02
CA SER A 40 -17.01 6.09 -23.30
C SER A 40 -16.79 5.22 -22.04
N ALA A 41 -16.69 5.83 -20.88
CA ALA A 41 -16.61 5.14 -19.58
C ALA A 41 -17.99 4.92 -18.92
N ARG A 42 -19.09 5.17 -19.65
CA ARG A 42 -20.48 4.94 -19.20
C ARG A 42 -21.04 3.69 -19.86
N TYR A 43 -20.73 2.55 -19.30
CA TYR A 43 -21.20 1.24 -19.76
C TYR A 43 -21.76 0.42 -18.60
N VAL A 44 -22.52 -0.63 -18.92
CA VAL A 44 -23.10 -1.54 -17.93
C VAL A 44 -22.08 -2.61 -17.58
N VAL A 45 -21.83 -2.80 -16.28
CA VAL A 45 -20.96 -3.87 -15.76
C VAL A 45 -21.84 -4.98 -15.21
N LYS A 46 -21.67 -6.20 -15.72
CA LYS A 46 -22.32 -7.40 -15.17
C LYS A 46 -21.40 -8.10 -14.20
N MET A 47 -21.89 -8.35 -12.99
CA MET A 47 -21.15 -9.05 -11.96
C MET A 47 -22.10 -9.77 -10.99
N HIS A 48 -21.84 -11.05 -10.72
CA HIS A 48 -22.65 -11.89 -9.82
C HIS A 48 -24.15 -11.86 -10.17
N GLY A 49 -24.49 -12.01 -11.45
CA GLY A 49 -25.88 -12.00 -11.92
C GLY A 49 -26.61 -10.64 -11.85
N ARG A 50 -25.91 -9.56 -11.47
CA ARG A 50 -26.45 -8.21 -11.33
C ARG A 50 -25.82 -7.26 -12.34
N GLU A 51 -26.57 -6.21 -12.67
CA GLU A 51 -26.09 -5.13 -13.55
C GLU A 51 -25.81 -3.87 -12.73
N PHE A 52 -24.68 -3.23 -13.03
CA PHE A 52 -24.22 -2.01 -12.39
C PHE A 52 -23.95 -0.94 -13.42
N THR A 53 -24.38 0.28 -13.13
CA THR A 53 -24.13 1.46 -13.95
C THR A 53 -23.43 2.55 -13.12
N PRO A 54 -22.62 3.41 -13.72
CA PRO A 54 -21.93 4.48 -12.99
C PRO A 54 -22.84 5.67 -12.64
N GLY A 55 -24.14 5.60 -12.95
CA GLY A 55 -25.10 6.69 -12.75
C GLY A 55 -24.77 7.91 -13.63
N SER A 56 -24.74 9.11 -13.02
CA SER A 56 -24.37 10.35 -13.71
C SER A 56 -22.85 10.48 -13.99
N ASN A 57 -22.04 9.66 -13.33
CA ASN A 57 -20.59 9.63 -13.48
C ASN A 57 -20.16 8.65 -14.59
N GLY A 58 -18.86 8.49 -14.80
CA GLY A 58 -18.30 7.39 -15.59
C GLY A 58 -17.40 6.50 -14.72
N TRP A 59 -17.13 5.28 -15.16
CA TRP A 59 -16.15 4.41 -14.50
C TRP A 59 -14.74 5.02 -14.59
N LYS A 60 -13.87 4.72 -13.64
CA LYS A 60 -12.45 5.15 -13.65
C LYS A 60 -11.58 4.40 -14.66
N THR A 61 -12.16 3.47 -15.40
CA THR A 61 -11.49 2.66 -16.42
C THR A 61 -12.44 2.32 -17.57
N ASN A 62 -11.90 1.86 -18.70
CA ASN A 62 -12.66 1.33 -19.81
C ASN A 62 -13.13 -0.12 -19.57
N GLU A 63 -13.91 -0.71 -20.49
CA GLU A 63 -14.44 -2.06 -20.35
C GLU A 63 -13.34 -3.12 -20.19
N LYS A 64 -12.26 -3.04 -20.98
CA LYS A 64 -11.12 -3.95 -20.87
C LYS A 64 -10.44 -3.87 -19.51
N GLY A 65 -10.21 -2.65 -19.02
CA GLY A 65 -9.63 -2.45 -17.69
C GLY A 65 -10.56 -2.90 -16.56
N MET A 66 -11.88 -2.78 -16.74
CA MET A 66 -12.87 -3.32 -15.80
C MET A 66 -12.81 -4.85 -15.76
N ASP A 67 -12.66 -5.48 -16.92
CA ASP A 67 -12.50 -6.93 -17.01
C ASP A 67 -11.24 -7.41 -16.32
N ASN A 68 -10.11 -6.72 -16.55
CA ASN A 68 -8.85 -7.00 -15.83
C ASN A 68 -9.00 -6.86 -14.32
N LEU A 69 -9.71 -5.83 -13.84
CA LEU A 69 -9.98 -5.65 -12.41
C LEU A 69 -10.85 -6.76 -11.84
N LYS A 70 -11.85 -7.26 -12.59
CA LYS A 70 -12.67 -8.41 -12.17
C LYS A 70 -11.83 -9.68 -12.08
N LYS A 71 -11.03 -9.98 -13.10
CA LYS A 71 -10.11 -11.13 -13.14
C LYS A 71 -9.10 -11.11 -11.98
N ALA A 72 -8.63 -9.91 -11.62
CA ALA A 72 -7.70 -9.72 -10.49
C ALA A 72 -8.40 -9.69 -9.11
N GLY A 73 -9.72 -9.93 -9.01
CA GLY A 73 -10.46 -9.88 -7.75
C GLY A 73 -10.51 -8.49 -7.10
N ARG A 74 -10.37 -7.42 -7.91
CA ARG A 74 -10.28 -6.04 -7.41
C ARG A 74 -11.58 -5.26 -7.48
N VAL A 75 -12.67 -5.90 -7.87
CA VAL A 75 -14.01 -5.30 -7.90
C VAL A 75 -14.86 -5.94 -6.82
N TYR A 76 -15.46 -5.10 -5.99
CA TYR A 76 -16.37 -5.51 -4.93
C TYR A 76 -17.80 -5.09 -5.26
N ALA A 77 -18.69 -6.05 -5.33
CA ALA A 77 -20.14 -5.85 -5.50
C ALA A 77 -20.84 -6.06 -4.15
N GLY A 78 -20.99 -5.01 -3.37
CA GLY A 78 -21.74 -5.05 -2.12
C GLY A 78 -23.25 -5.19 -2.31
N GLY A 79 -24.04 -5.15 -1.23
CA GLY A 79 -25.49 -5.19 -1.29
C GLY A 79 -26.16 -3.97 -1.97
N GLY A 80 -25.43 -2.90 -2.23
CA GLY A 80 -25.89 -1.67 -2.87
C GLY A 80 -25.88 -1.70 -4.40
N LYS A 81 -26.08 -0.53 -5.00
CA LYS A 81 -26.08 -0.32 -6.46
C LYS A 81 -24.70 0.01 -7.04
N ASN A 82 -23.70 0.22 -6.21
CA ASN A 82 -22.38 0.68 -6.62
C ASN A 82 -21.35 -0.44 -6.53
N LEU A 83 -20.40 -0.41 -7.45
CA LEU A 83 -19.18 -1.22 -7.36
C LEU A 83 -18.10 -0.45 -6.58
N GLY A 84 -17.30 -1.19 -5.79
CA GLY A 84 -16.14 -0.68 -5.09
C GLY A 84 -14.84 -1.25 -5.65
N TYR A 85 -13.77 -0.45 -5.64
CA TYR A 85 -12.42 -0.93 -5.92
C TYR A 85 -11.81 -1.48 -4.63
N VAL A 86 -11.37 -2.72 -4.65
CA VAL A 86 -10.66 -3.36 -3.52
C VAL A 86 -9.21 -2.90 -3.51
N ARG A 87 -8.82 -2.24 -2.42
CA ARG A 87 -7.45 -1.80 -2.16
C ARG A 87 -6.93 -2.52 -0.93
N PHE A 88 -5.92 -3.36 -1.11
CA PHE A 88 -5.24 -4.00 0.01
C PHE A 88 -4.25 -3.04 0.67
N ILE A 89 -3.97 -3.25 1.96
CA ILE A 89 -3.01 -2.41 2.70
C ILE A 89 -1.59 -2.55 2.16
N ASP A 90 -1.26 -3.70 1.62
CA ASP A 90 0.04 -4.02 1.01
C ASP A 90 0.20 -3.54 -0.44
N ASP A 91 -0.86 -3.02 -1.06
CA ASP A 91 -0.76 -2.35 -2.36
C ASP A 91 0.14 -1.12 -2.32
N PHE A 92 0.16 -0.42 -1.19
CA PHE A 92 1.06 0.69 -0.91
C PHE A 92 1.28 0.79 0.60
N PRO A 93 2.25 0.02 1.15
CA PRO A 93 2.52 -0.04 2.58
C PRO A 93 3.31 1.18 3.06
N ALA A 94 2.88 2.36 2.68
CA ALA A 94 3.47 3.63 3.06
C ALA A 94 2.39 4.70 3.23
N SER A 95 2.55 5.54 4.24
CA SER A 95 1.70 6.72 4.41
C SER A 95 2.30 7.90 3.67
N PRO A 96 1.55 8.59 2.79
CA PRO A 96 2.06 9.77 2.09
C PRO A 96 2.36 10.89 3.10
N ILE A 97 3.43 11.64 2.84
CA ILE A 97 3.71 12.86 3.59
C ILE A 97 2.69 13.93 3.17
N VAL A 98 1.96 14.45 4.14
CA VAL A 98 0.97 15.53 3.96
C VAL A 98 1.54 16.86 4.46
N ASN A 99 0.82 17.96 4.23
CA ASN A 99 1.24 19.31 4.66
C ASN A 99 1.17 19.56 6.18
N LEU A 100 0.48 18.69 6.93
CA LEU A 100 0.43 18.76 8.40
C LEU A 100 1.22 17.58 9.00
N TRP A 101 2.30 17.90 9.70
CA TRP A 101 3.22 16.93 10.30
C TRP A 101 2.97 16.81 11.81
N THR A 102 2.06 15.94 12.20
CA THR A 102 1.70 15.72 13.61
C THR A 102 2.74 14.91 14.38
N ASP A 103 3.60 14.17 13.68
CA ASP A 103 4.63 13.30 14.25
C ASP A 103 5.98 13.99 14.48
N THR A 104 6.07 15.30 14.23
CA THR A 104 7.20 16.14 14.58
C THR A 104 7.02 16.84 15.92
N VAL A 105 5.81 16.80 16.48
CA VAL A 105 5.47 17.40 17.78
C VAL A 105 5.90 16.44 18.88
N GLY A 106 6.66 16.94 19.86
CA GLY A 106 6.99 16.18 21.07
C GLY A 106 8.25 15.31 21.01
N GLN A 107 8.99 15.24 19.92
CA GLN A 107 10.29 14.53 19.89
C GLN A 107 11.30 15.07 20.93
N ASN A 108 11.14 16.31 21.36
CA ASN A 108 11.95 16.91 22.44
C ASN A 108 11.40 16.63 23.85
N GLN A 109 10.22 16.00 23.99
CA GLN A 109 9.58 15.71 25.28
C GLN A 109 9.84 14.28 25.78
N PHE A 110 10.19 13.35 24.89
CA PHE A 110 10.37 11.94 25.23
C PHE A 110 11.81 11.44 24.92
N GLY A 111 12.81 11.96 25.66
CA GLY A 111 14.10 11.29 25.78
C GLY A 111 15.17 11.59 24.73
N GLY A 112 15.01 12.62 23.91
CA GLY A 112 16.13 13.17 23.13
C GLY A 112 16.91 14.18 23.97
N ASP A 113 18.23 14.04 24.09
CA ASP A 113 19.09 15.00 24.74
C ASP A 113 18.87 16.41 24.18
N LYS A 114 18.15 17.23 24.94
CA LYS A 114 17.99 18.64 24.63
C LYS A 114 19.26 19.36 24.99
N SER A 115 20.22 19.35 24.08
CA SER A 115 21.54 19.97 24.31
C SER A 115 21.55 21.48 24.10
N TYR A 116 20.44 22.06 23.60
CA TYR A 116 20.32 23.49 23.32
C TYR A 116 18.93 24.01 23.65
N VAL A 117 18.81 25.28 24.05
CA VAL A 117 17.57 25.92 24.54
C VAL A 117 16.47 25.88 23.46
N VAL A 118 16.81 26.13 22.21
CA VAL A 118 15.93 26.06 21.05
C VAL A 118 16.49 25.05 20.08
N GLN A 119 15.85 23.87 20.00
CA GLN A 119 16.28 22.79 19.13
C GLN A 119 15.11 22.32 18.29
N THR A 120 15.27 22.34 16.98
CA THR A 120 14.29 21.82 16.02
C THR A 120 14.35 20.30 15.98
N ALA A 121 13.19 19.64 15.85
CA ALA A 121 13.12 18.20 15.72
C ALA A 121 13.86 17.72 14.46
N ASN A 122 14.71 16.70 14.61
CA ASN A 122 15.49 16.13 13.52
C ASN A 122 14.59 15.73 12.33
N ARG A 123 13.44 15.12 12.60
CA ARG A 123 12.50 14.63 11.58
C ARG A 123 11.95 15.75 10.68
N ALA A 124 11.73 16.95 11.23
CA ALA A 124 11.26 18.08 10.42
C ALA A 124 12.32 18.52 9.40
N LEU A 125 13.58 18.69 9.85
CA LEU A 125 14.70 19.03 8.97
C LEU A 125 15.05 17.91 8.01
N GLU A 126 14.97 16.65 8.45
CA GLU A 126 15.15 15.46 7.62
C GLU A 126 14.19 15.46 6.42
N ARG A 127 12.90 15.72 6.63
CA ARG A 127 11.93 15.87 5.55
C ARG A 127 12.26 17.03 4.60
N CYS A 128 12.58 18.19 5.14
CA CYS A 128 12.94 19.34 4.31
C CYS A 128 14.15 19.02 3.42
N ILE A 129 15.22 18.48 3.99
CA ILE A 129 16.45 18.16 3.26
C ILE A 129 16.20 17.06 2.21
N LEU A 130 15.49 15.98 2.58
CA LEU A 130 15.22 14.87 1.65
C LEU A 130 14.28 15.25 0.50
N MET A 131 13.36 16.21 0.71
CA MET A 131 12.45 16.69 -0.34
C MET A 131 13.10 17.68 -1.31
N THR A 132 14.18 18.33 -0.93
CA THR A 132 14.71 19.47 -1.68
C THR A 132 16.14 19.29 -2.18
N THR A 133 16.82 18.22 -1.80
CA THR A 133 18.23 17.96 -2.15
C THR A 133 18.46 16.50 -2.49
N ASP A 134 19.51 16.23 -3.25
CA ASP A 134 20.03 14.90 -3.55
C ASP A 134 21.33 14.59 -2.76
N PRO A 135 21.76 13.33 -2.63
CA PRO A 135 23.04 12.97 -2.04
C PRO A 135 24.19 13.71 -2.74
N GLY A 136 25.11 14.27 -1.93
CA GLY A 136 26.22 15.07 -2.42
C GLY A 136 25.93 16.57 -2.62
N ASP A 137 24.67 16.99 -2.54
CA ASP A 137 24.31 18.41 -2.59
C ASP A 137 24.80 19.17 -1.36
N LEU A 138 24.86 20.51 -1.50
CA LEU A 138 25.30 21.41 -0.45
C LEU A 138 24.11 22.03 0.28
N VAL A 139 24.05 21.86 1.58
CA VAL A 139 23.07 22.46 2.50
C VAL A 139 23.73 23.61 3.25
N LEU A 140 23.14 24.78 3.25
CA LEU A 140 23.60 25.96 4.00
C LEU A 140 22.62 26.29 5.13
N ASP A 141 23.16 26.41 6.37
CA ASP A 141 22.41 26.90 7.52
C ASP A 141 23.15 28.06 8.19
N PRO A 142 22.69 29.32 8.00
CA PRO A 142 23.34 30.51 8.54
C PRO A 142 23.07 30.76 10.04
N THR A 143 22.20 29.94 10.67
CA THR A 143 21.77 30.09 12.08
C THR A 143 21.68 28.74 12.76
N CYS A 144 22.78 28.01 12.78
CA CYS A 144 22.78 26.57 13.03
C CYS A 144 22.34 26.13 14.44
N GLY A 145 22.39 27.00 15.44
CA GLY A 145 22.09 26.61 16.81
C GLY A 145 22.92 25.40 17.25
N SER A 146 22.26 24.33 17.64
CA SER A 146 22.91 23.06 18.02
C SER A 146 23.37 22.19 16.83
N GLY A 147 23.34 22.71 15.59
CA GLY A 147 23.82 22.00 14.40
C GLY A 147 22.90 20.91 13.88
N THR A 148 21.61 20.99 14.11
CA THR A 148 20.65 19.93 13.69
C THR A 148 20.61 19.79 12.16
N THR A 149 20.64 20.88 11.41
CA THR A 149 20.70 20.85 9.95
C THR A 149 21.93 20.11 9.44
N ALA A 150 23.12 20.46 9.98
CA ALA A 150 24.38 19.83 9.60
C ALA A 150 24.39 18.33 9.97
N PHE A 151 23.88 17.98 11.15
CA PHE A 151 23.75 16.59 11.60
C PHE A 151 22.87 15.76 10.65
N VAL A 152 21.72 16.29 10.26
CA VAL A 152 20.81 15.62 9.34
C VAL A 152 21.39 15.55 7.92
N ALA A 153 22.02 16.60 7.45
CA ALA A 153 22.68 16.64 6.15
C ALA A 153 23.78 15.56 6.06
N GLU A 154 24.64 15.47 7.06
CA GLU A 154 25.68 14.43 7.14
C GLU A 154 25.08 13.03 7.16
N LYS A 155 24.06 12.79 7.99
CA LYS A 155 23.34 11.51 8.08
C LYS A 155 22.86 11.00 6.72
N TRP A 156 22.43 11.91 5.85
CA TRP A 156 21.85 11.58 4.54
C TRP A 156 22.80 11.84 3.37
N GLY A 157 24.10 11.98 3.62
CA GLY A 157 25.14 12.10 2.60
C GLY A 157 25.10 13.44 1.84
N ARG A 158 24.60 14.50 2.47
CA ARG A 158 24.69 15.87 1.95
C ARG A 158 25.92 16.55 2.53
N ARG A 159 26.54 17.42 1.74
CA ARG A 159 27.56 18.34 2.26
C ARG A 159 26.87 19.50 2.97
N TRP A 160 27.54 20.11 3.91
CA TRP A 160 26.94 21.22 4.65
C TRP A 160 27.95 22.31 4.98
N ILE A 161 27.43 23.54 5.03
CA ILE A 161 28.10 24.72 5.58
C ILE A 161 27.16 25.30 6.61
N THR A 162 27.68 25.53 7.82
CA THR A 162 26.86 26.06 8.90
C THR A 162 27.62 27.13 9.68
N CYS A 163 26.91 28.15 10.14
CA CYS A 163 27.46 29.21 10.96
C CYS A 163 26.44 29.67 12.01
N ASP A 164 26.95 30.35 13.03
CA ASP A 164 26.12 30.99 14.05
C ASP A 164 26.88 32.18 14.64
N THR A 165 26.16 33.17 15.16
CA THR A 165 26.75 34.30 15.86
C THR A 165 27.14 33.92 17.29
N SER A 166 26.55 32.87 17.86
CA SER A 166 26.83 32.35 19.19
C SER A 166 27.99 31.36 19.17
N ARG A 167 29.07 31.69 19.87
CA ARG A 167 30.20 30.75 20.07
C ARG A 167 29.76 29.48 20.81
N VAL A 168 28.79 29.57 21.70
CA VAL A 168 28.26 28.41 22.43
C VAL A 168 27.55 27.48 21.44
N ALA A 169 26.70 28.02 20.53
CA ALA A 169 26.03 27.24 19.51
C ALA A 169 27.01 26.49 18.61
N VAL A 170 28.00 27.20 18.07
CA VAL A 170 29.06 26.61 17.21
C VAL A 170 29.86 25.53 17.94
N THR A 171 30.18 25.72 19.23
CA THR A 171 30.92 24.73 20.02
C THR A 171 30.08 23.46 20.23
N LEU A 172 28.79 23.62 20.57
CA LEU A 172 27.84 22.51 20.69
C LEU A 172 27.62 21.75 19.39
N ALA A 173 27.43 22.48 18.29
CA ALA A 173 27.31 21.90 16.98
C ALA A 173 28.54 21.09 16.57
N LYS A 174 29.75 21.66 16.79
CA LYS A 174 31.03 20.97 16.57
C LYS A 174 31.15 19.70 17.41
N GLN A 175 30.87 19.77 18.71
CA GLN A 175 30.92 18.61 19.60
C GLN A 175 29.94 17.52 19.12
N ARG A 176 28.70 17.88 18.82
CA ARG A 176 27.68 16.96 18.35
C ARG A 176 28.09 16.24 17.07
N LEU A 177 28.61 16.95 16.09
CA LEU A 177 29.04 16.39 14.80
C LEU A 177 30.28 15.49 14.97
N MET A 178 31.23 15.87 15.82
CA MET A 178 32.44 15.08 16.03
C MET A 178 32.21 13.80 16.85
N THR A 179 31.17 13.75 17.67
CA THR A 179 30.81 12.56 18.48
C THR A 179 29.69 11.74 17.88
N ALA A 180 29.10 12.19 16.76
CA ALA A 180 28.00 11.49 16.10
C ALA A 180 28.46 10.19 15.45
N SER A 181 27.57 9.19 15.49
CA SER A 181 27.69 7.97 14.71
C SER A 181 26.58 7.95 13.67
N TYR A 182 26.91 7.56 12.45
CA TYR A 182 25.98 7.53 11.34
C TYR A 182 25.87 6.12 10.78
N ASP A 183 24.67 5.78 10.30
CA ASP A 183 24.44 4.54 9.57
C ASP A 183 25.20 4.55 8.25
N TYR A 184 25.73 3.38 7.87
CA TYR A 184 26.34 3.21 6.56
C TYR A 184 25.26 2.87 5.52
N PHE A 185 25.24 3.63 4.43
CA PHE A 185 24.34 3.39 3.31
C PHE A 185 25.13 2.91 2.10
N GLU A 186 24.62 1.88 1.42
CA GLU A 186 25.23 1.34 0.21
C GLU A 186 25.05 2.29 -0.97
N LEU A 187 26.14 2.58 -1.65
CA LEU A 187 26.13 3.46 -2.84
C LEU A 187 25.60 2.71 -4.05
N LYS A 188 24.69 3.36 -4.80
CA LYS A 188 24.16 2.82 -6.06
C LYS A 188 25.25 2.70 -7.14
N TYR A 189 26.13 3.71 -7.21
CA TYR A 189 27.27 3.75 -8.13
C TYR A 189 28.53 4.13 -7.35
N PRO A 190 29.29 3.13 -6.82
CA PRO A 190 30.44 3.39 -5.96
C PRO A 190 31.53 4.28 -6.59
N HIS A 191 31.70 4.20 -7.92
CA HIS A 191 32.69 5.02 -8.65
C HIS A 191 32.30 6.51 -8.77
N GLU A 192 31.02 6.86 -8.60
CA GLU A 192 30.54 8.23 -8.60
C GLU A 192 30.49 8.83 -7.17
N GLY A 193 30.72 7.99 -6.17
CA GLY A 193 30.60 8.36 -4.76
C GLY A 193 29.18 8.76 -4.39
N LEU A 194 29.04 9.71 -3.46
CA LEU A 194 27.73 10.14 -2.95
C LEU A 194 26.81 10.70 -4.03
N ARG A 195 27.34 11.28 -5.09
CA ARG A 195 26.52 11.86 -6.19
C ARG A 195 25.77 10.81 -6.97
N GLY A 196 26.25 9.56 -7.00
CA GLY A 196 25.56 8.43 -7.60
C GLY A 196 24.32 7.97 -6.83
N GLY A 197 24.11 8.50 -5.63
CA GLY A 197 23.00 8.15 -4.75
C GLY A 197 23.18 6.84 -4.00
N PHE A 198 22.16 6.48 -3.23
CA PHE A 198 22.12 5.26 -2.43
C PHE A 198 21.21 4.21 -3.05
N ILE A 199 21.36 2.96 -2.65
CA ILE A 199 20.38 1.92 -2.92
C ILE A 199 19.21 2.09 -1.96
N TYR A 200 18.05 2.50 -2.49
CA TYR A 200 16.85 2.72 -1.71
C TYR A 200 15.99 1.46 -1.65
N LYS A 201 15.44 1.17 -0.48
CA LYS A 201 14.38 0.19 -0.36
C LYS A 201 13.12 0.72 -1.04
N THR A 202 12.59 -0.04 -1.99
CA THR A 202 11.35 0.28 -2.68
C THR A 202 10.18 -0.45 -2.06
N VAL A 203 9.00 0.15 -2.15
CA VAL A 203 7.72 -0.46 -1.77
C VAL A 203 6.81 -0.52 -2.99
N PRO A 204 5.93 -1.52 -3.10
CA PRO A 204 4.97 -1.58 -4.20
C PRO A 204 4.03 -0.38 -4.15
N HIS A 205 3.58 0.08 -5.32
CA HIS A 205 2.51 1.06 -5.46
C HIS A 205 1.50 0.56 -6.49
N VAL A 206 0.65 -0.36 -6.05
CA VAL A 206 -0.38 -0.97 -6.88
C VAL A 206 -1.61 -0.09 -6.88
N THR A 207 -2.01 0.37 -8.06
CA THR A 207 -3.16 1.26 -8.26
C THR A 207 -4.23 0.60 -9.12
N LEU A 208 -5.46 1.11 -9.08
CA LEU A 208 -6.51 0.69 -10.02
C LEU A 208 -6.03 0.75 -11.47
N LYS A 209 -5.35 1.84 -11.84
CA LYS A 209 -4.86 2.05 -13.22
C LYS A 209 -3.76 1.06 -13.60
N SER A 210 -2.85 0.72 -12.70
CA SER A 210 -1.78 -0.25 -12.98
C SER A 210 -2.35 -1.65 -13.22
N ILE A 211 -3.38 -2.06 -12.47
CA ILE A 211 -4.05 -3.35 -12.67
C ILE A 211 -4.92 -3.33 -13.94
N ALA A 212 -5.73 -2.30 -14.12
CA ALA A 212 -6.62 -2.20 -15.28
C ALA A 212 -5.88 -2.25 -16.63
N ASN A 213 -4.64 -1.76 -16.67
CA ASN A 213 -3.81 -1.73 -17.87
C ASN A 213 -2.70 -2.80 -17.90
N ASN A 214 -2.69 -3.74 -16.96
CA ASN A 214 -1.68 -4.80 -16.96
C ASN A 214 -2.02 -5.87 -18.02
N PRO A 215 -1.19 -6.07 -19.05
CA PRO A 215 -1.44 -7.07 -20.10
C PRO A 215 -1.27 -8.52 -19.62
N GLU A 216 -0.56 -8.75 -18.51
CA GLU A 216 -0.28 -10.09 -17.99
C GLU A 216 -1.50 -10.73 -17.29
N ILE A 217 -2.51 -9.93 -16.93
CA ILE A 217 -3.69 -10.45 -16.21
C ILE A 217 -4.43 -11.48 -17.02
N ASP A 218 -4.60 -11.26 -18.33
CA ASP A 218 -5.25 -12.24 -19.20
C ASP A 218 -4.49 -13.56 -19.21
N THR A 219 -3.16 -13.51 -19.38
CA THR A 219 -2.30 -14.70 -19.41
C THR A 219 -2.35 -15.45 -18.08
N ILE A 220 -2.27 -14.74 -16.95
CA ILE A 220 -2.37 -15.34 -15.62
C ILE A 220 -3.74 -15.99 -15.45
N TYR A 221 -4.81 -15.30 -15.82
CA TYR A 221 -6.16 -15.78 -15.70
C TYR A 221 -6.40 -17.04 -16.56
N GLU A 222 -5.94 -17.05 -17.80
CA GLU A 222 -6.04 -18.20 -18.70
C GLU A 222 -5.30 -19.44 -18.18
N VAL A 223 -4.21 -19.25 -17.44
CA VAL A 223 -3.45 -20.36 -16.84
C VAL A 223 -4.09 -20.87 -15.55
N MET A 224 -4.58 -19.97 -14.70
CA MET A 224 -5.03 -20.32 -13.34
C MET A 224 -6.52 -20.65 -13.27
N HIS A 225 -7.36 -19.94 -14.02
CA HIS A 225 -8.83 -20.07 -13.93
C HIS A 225 -9.40 -21.44 -14.37
N PRO A 226 -8.84 -22.17 -15.34
CA PRO A 226 -9.34 -23.48 -15.72
C PRO A 226 -9.40 -24.52 -14.57
N ALA A 227 -8.49 -24.41 -13.60
CA ALA A 227 -8.51 -25.28 -12.43
C ALA A 227 -9.75 -25.02 -11.56
N ILE A 228 -10.12 -23.75 -11.40
CA ILE A 228 -11.33 -23.33 -10.67
C ILE A 228 -12.59 -23.82 -11.39
N GLU A 229 -12.65 -23.67 -12.70
CA GLU A 229 -13.79 -24.12 -13.51
C GLU A 229 -14.00 -25.63 -13.45
N GLN A 230 -12.90 -26.41 -13.51
CA GLN A 230 -12.95 -27.88 -13.39
C GLN A 230 -13.46 -28.29 -12.01
N ALA A 231 -12.95 -27.68 -10.93
CA ALA A 231 -13.39 -27.96 -9.59
C ALA A 231 -14.86 -27.57 -9.37
N LEU A 232 -15.29 -26.45 -9.92
CA LEU A 232 -16.68 -26.00 -9.88
C LEU A 232 -17.61 -26.95 -10.65
N ALA A 233 -17.19 -27.44 -11.81
CA ALA A 233 -17.96 -28.42 -12.59
C ALA A 233 -18.13 -29.73 -11.82
N ALA A 234 -17.07 -30.23 -11.16
CA ALA A 234 -17.16 -31.40 -10.30
C ALA A 234 -18.10 -31.18 -9.11
N LEU A 235 -18.07 -30.00 -8.50
CA LEU A 235 -18.97 -29.64 -7.41
C LEU A 235 -20.43 -29.57 -7.85
N ARG A 236 -20.73 -28.96 -9.00
CA ARG A 236 -22.06 -28.91 -9.63
C ARG A 236 -22.60 -30.34 -9.86
N GLN A 237 -21.77 -31.21 -10.39
CA GLN A 237 -22.16 -32.61 -10.62
C GLN A 237 -22.45 -33.37 -9.31
N ALA A 238 -21.63 -33.18 -8.29
CA ALA A 238 -21.79 -33.82 -6.98
C ALA A 238 -23.04 -33.28 -6.25
N GLN A 239 -23.32 -31.99 -6.35
CA GLN A 239 -24.47 -31.34 -5.71
C GLN A 239 -25.77 -31.51 -6.50
N GLY A 240 -25.71 -31.61 -7.84
CA GLY A 240 -26.89 -31.68 -8.69
C GLY A 240 -27.55 -30.32 -8.94
N THR A 241 -26.86 -29.22 -8.73
CA THR A 241 -27.34 -27.84 -8.92
C THR A 241 -26.40 -27.05 -9.80
N ASP A 242 -26.97 -26.18 -10.66
CA ASP A 242 -26.20 -25.25 -11.50
C ASP A 242 -25.91 -23.98 -10.72
N MET A 243 -24.93 -24.05 -9.80
CA MET A 243 -24.45 -22.91 -9.01
C MET A 243 -23.32 -22.17 -9.73
N GLN A 244 -23.23 -20.87 -9.53
CA GLN A 244 -22.11 -20.09 -10.01
C GLN A 244 -20.98 -20.04 -9.00
N GLU A 245 -19.77 -19.66 -9.42
CA GLU A 245 -18.58 -19.57 -8.55
C GLU A 245 -18.85 -18.74 -7.28
N TRP A 246 -19.57 -17.65 -7.40
CA TRP A 246 -19.90 -16.74 -6.29
C TRP A 246 -21.06 -17.23 -5.40
N ASP A 247 -21.78 -18.30 -5.79
CA ASP A 247 -22.85 -18.91 -5.01
C ASP A 247 -22.32 -20.00 -4.07
N VAL A 248 -21.09 -20.46 -4.31
CA VAL A 248 -20.46 -21.49 -3.45
C VAL A 248 -20.21 -20.91 -2.06
N PRO A 249 -20.78 -21.50 -0.99
CA PRO A 249 -20.57 -21.04 0.37
C PRO A 249 -19.12 -21.28 0.82
N PHE A 250 -18.65 -20.57 1.84
CA PHE A 250 -17.30 -20.74 2.38
C PHE A 250 -17.19 -21.95 3.32
N ASP A 251 -18.25 -22.26 4.03
CA ASP A 251 -18.31 -23.40 4.91
C ASP A 251 -19.20 -24.47 4.29
N PHE A 252 -18.82 -25.74 4.40
CA PHE A 252 -19.59 -26.85 3.82
C PHE A 252 -20.96 -26.95 4.51
N PRO A 253 -22.07 -26.75 3.77
CA PRO A 253 -23.41 -26.80 4.35
C PRO A 253 -23.78 -28.21 4.84
N SER A 254 -24.46 -28.27 5.97
CA SER A 254 -24.86 -29.54 6.60
C SER A 254 -25.94 -30.29 5.82
N ASP A 255 -26.66 -29.60 4.93
CA ASP A 255 -27.70 -30.14 4.05
C ASP A 255 -27.16 -30.67 2.72
N TRP A 256 -25.87 -30.52 2.46
CA TRP A 256 -25.26 -31.04 1.25
C TRP A 256 -24.85 -32.52 1.38
N PRO A 257 -24.90 -33.26 0.27
CA PRO A 257 -24.53 -34.69 0.28
C PRO A 257 -23.02 -34.84 0.54
N ASP A 258 -22.63 -35.86 1.32
CA ASP A 258 -21.22 -36.11 1.65
C ASP A 258 -20.30 -36.27 0.44
N LYS A 259 -20.84 -36.78 -0.69
CA LYS A 259 -20.09 -36.87 -1.96
C LYS A 259 -19.65 -35.51 -2.53
N ALA A 260 -20.28 -34.40 -2.11
CA ALA A 260 -19.92 -33.06 -2.54
C ALA A 260 -18.77 -32.44 -1.71
N ARG A 261 -18.39 -33.03 -0.56
CA ARG A 261 -17.38 -32.50 0.34
C ARG A 261 -16.00 -32.37 -0.33
N LYS A 262 -15.54 -33.47 -0.95
CA LYS A 262 -14.25 -33.44 -1.63
C LYS A 262 -14.20 -32.42 -2.79
N PRO A 263 -15.18 -32.39 -3.74
CA PRO A 263 -15.24 -31.33 -4.76
C PRO A 263 -15.34 -29.92 -4.19
N PHE A 264 -15.98 -29.74 -3.04
CA PHE A 264 -16.04 -28.46 -2.34
C PHE A 264 -14.66 -28.02 -1.83
N ASP A 265 -13.93 -28.91 -1.17
CA ASP A 265 -12.58 -28.64 -0.68
C ASP A 265 -11.61 -28.37 -1.84
N ASP A 266 -11.69 -29.16 -2.93
CA ASP A 266 -10.90 -28.98 -4.15
C ASP A 266 -11.18 -27.60 -4.83
N PHE A 267 -12.45 -27.16 -4.83
CA PHE A 267 -12.83 -25.84 -5.36
C PHE A 267 -12.22 -24.70 -4.54
N HIS A 268 -12.29 -24.77 -3.21
CA HIS A 268 -11.69 -23.76 -2.35
C HIS A 268 -10.16 -23.75 -2.43
N ALA A 269 -9.53 -24.94 -2.57
CA ALA A 269 -8.09 -25.05 -2.80
C ALA A 269 -7.65 -24.44 -4.15
N ALA A 270 -8.45 -24.64 -5.21
CA ALA A 270 -8.16 -24.05 -6.53
C ALA A 270 -8.29 -22.52 -6.55
N ARG A 271 -9.04 -21.92 -5.61
CA ARG A 271 -9.22 -20.46 -5.49
C ARG A 271 -8.15 -19.75 -4.65
N GLN A 272 -7.36 -20.50 -3.87
CA GLN A 272 -6.24 -19.98 -3.08
C GLN A 272 -4.99 -19.79 -3.93
#